data_85509180ff14ce703b601c378e3c21f3
#
_entry.id   85509180ff14ce703b601c378e3c21f3
#
_cell.length_a   1.000
_cell.length_b   1.000
_cell.length_c   1.000
_cell.angle_alpha   90.00
_cell.angle_beta   90.00
_cell.angle_gamma   90.00
#
_symmetry.space_group_name_H-M   'P 1'
#
loop_
_entity.id
_entity.type
_entity.pdbx_description
1 polymer ?
#
loop_
_entity_poly.entity_id
_entity_poly.type
_entity_poly.pdbx_seq_one_letter_code
_entity_poly.pdbx_strand_id
1 'polypeptide(L)'
;MKNVNVQSRISLQIRSCTAVVCSLLLVPGETLLPAQTQPAGASAQTTSAKIPPDQLDSLVAPIALYPDPLLAQTLAASTYPLEIIQLQQWLEKNKNLKDKALADAVAKEPWDPSIQALAALPDVVKRLANDISWTTDLGNAFLAQQTDVMDAVQRMRKKAQDKGNLKTTEQQTVETKVIENKSVIVVQQANPQVIYVPSYDPVVVYGPPIYPYPPIYYPTGYYVAGMALSFGIGVMTGAFWIGGWGWGCWAVCSGLV
;
A
#
# COMPACT_ATOMS: atom_id res chain seq x y z
N MET A 1 -50.43 0.01 38.39
CA MET A 1 -51.65 -0.12 37.59
C MET A 1 -51.30 -0.12 36.12
N LYS A 2 -51.73 -1.22 35.51
CA LYS A 2 -52.01 -1.53 34.10
C LYS A 2 -50.83 -1.67 33.12
N ASN A 3 -50.56 -2.96 32.88
CA ASN A 3 -50.16 -3.64 31.67
C ASN A 3 -50.81 -3.09 30.42
N VAL A 4 -50.11 -3.09 29.28
CA VAL A 4 -50.60 -3.67 28.03
C VAL A 4 -49.48 -4.22 27.21
N ASN A 5 -49.52 -5.50 27.04
CA ASN A 5 -48.78 -6.39 26.17
C ASN A 5 -49.50 -6.40 24.81
N VAL A 6 -48.79 -6.22 23.69
CA VAL A 6 -49.31 -6.61 22.37
C VAL A 6 -48.25 -7.30 21.57
N GLN A 7 -48.35 -8.60 21.61
CA GLN A 7 -47.84 -9.51 20.55
C GLN A 7 -48.77 -9.39 19.34
N SER A 8 -48.23 -9.34 18.16
CA SER A 8 -48.99 -9.57 16.92
C SER A 8 -48.03 -10.08 15.85
N ARG A 9 -47.90 -11.39 15.80
CA ARG A 9 -48.39 -12.33 14.77
C ARG A 9 -47.69 -12.20 13.42
N ILE A 10 -46.80 -13.11 13.25
CA ILE A 10 -46.34 -13.75 12.01
C ILE A 10 -47.57 -14.22 11.21
N SER A 11 -47.70 -13.81 9.96
CA SER A 11 -48.59 -14.47 8.98
C SER A 11 -47.74 -14.97 7.80
N LEU A 12 -47.46 -16.24 7.88
CA LEU A 12 -47.09 -17.13 6.82
C LEU A 12 -48.23 -17.22 5.81
N GLN A 13 -48.03 -16.84 4.57
CA GLN A 13 -48.97 -17.14 3.48
C GLN A 13 -48.25 -17.99 2.42
N ILE A 14 -48.47 -19.26 2.60
CA ILE A 14 -48.36 -20.29 1.57
C ILE A 14 -49.55 -20.10 0.62
N ARG A 15 -49.30 -19.94 -0.66
CA ARG A 15 -50.31 -20.17 -1.70
C ARG A 15 -49.77 -21.15 -2.74
N SER A 16 -50.34 -22.30 -2.62
CA SER A 16 -50.33 -23.49 -3.49
C SER A 16 -50.98 -23.23 -4.84
N CYS A 17 -50.48 -23.97 -5.80
CA CYS A 17 -51.14 -24.66 -6.90
C CYS A 17 -52.05 -23.89 -7.88
N THR A 18 -51.68 -23.93 -9.16
CA THR A 18 -52.60 -24.64 -10.06
C THR A 18 -51.82 -25.14 -11.30
N ALA A 19 -51.86 -26.45 -11.47
CA ALA A 19 -51.51 -27.14 -12.70
C ALA A 19 -52.60 -26.90 -13.75
N VAL A 20 -52.21 -26.52 -14.95
CA VAL A 20 -53.07 -26.64 -16.11
C VAL A 20 -52.34 -27.48 -17.16
N VAL A 21 -52.84 -28.68 -17.28
CA VAL A 21 -52.57 -29.61 -18.35
C VAL A 21 -53.29 -29.10 -19.60
N CYS A 22 -52.61 -28.89 -20.67
CA CYS A 22 -53.22 -28.85 -22.03
C CYS A 22 -52.36 -29.61 -23.01
N SER A 23 -53.09 -30.54 -23.63
CA SER A 23 -52.70 -31.66 -24.46
C SER A 23 -52.15 -31.27 -25.85
N LEU A 24 -51.29 -32.14 -26.33
CA LEU A 24 -51.08 -32.62 -27.69
C LEU A 24 -51.40 -31.72 -28.89
N LEU A 25 -50.38 -31.43 -29.67
CA LEU A 25 -50.42 -31.58 -31.10
C LEU A 25 -49.02 -32.05 -31.59
N LEU A 26 -48.99 -33.26 -32.08
CA LEU A 26 -47.86 -33.87 -32.81
C LEU A 26 -47.68 -33.13 -34.17
N VAL A 27 -46.46 -32.63 -34.38
CA VAL A 27 -45.94 -32.36 -35.73
C VAL A 27 -44.55 -32.99 -35.84
N PRO A 28 -44.32 -33.96 -36.72
CA PRO A 28 -42.98 -34.47 -36.98
C PRO A 28 -42.30 -33.54 -38.00
N GLY A 29 -41.32 -32.82 -37.56
CA GLY A 29 -40.43 -32.03 -38.39
C GLY A 29 -39.02 -32.17 -37.87
N GLU A 30 -38.25 -33.13 -38.38
CA GLU A 30 -36.83 -33.28 -38.11
C GLU A 30 -36.05 -32.12 -38.72
N THR A 31 -35.73 -31.12 -37.95
CA THR A 31 -34.65 -30.19 -38.29
C THR A 31 -33.50 -30.47 -37.34
N LEU A 32 -32.48 -31.16 -37.82
CA LEU A 32 -31.19 -31.29 -37.18
C LEU A 32 -30.55 -29.91 -37.06
N LEU A 33 -30.75 -29.27 -35.90
CA LEU A 33 -29.95 -28.14 -35.50
C LEU A 33 -28.57 -28.68 -35.05
N PRO A 34 -27.47 -28.25 -35.67
CA PRO A 34 -26.16 -28.58 -35.15
C PRO A 34 -26.03 -27.94 -33.75
N ALA A 35 -25.83 -28.80 -32.74
CA ALA A 35 -25.43 -28.36 -31.42
C ALA A 35 -24.11 -27.58 -31.55
N GLN A 36 -24.19 -26.26 -31.50
CA GLN A 36 -23.00 -25.44 -31.30
C GLN A 36 -22.48 -25.77 -29.88
N THR A 37 -21.52 -26.65 -29.84
CA THR A 37 -20.62 -26.76 -28.68
C THR A 37 -19.91 -25.43 -28.54
N GLN A 38 -20.48 -24.56 -27.71
CA GLN A 38 -19.83 -23.36 -27.26
C GLN A 38 -18.55 -23.81 -26.51
N PRO A 39 -17.36 -23.49 -27.00
CA PRO A 39 -16.17 -23.82 -26.25
C PRO A 39 -16.31 -23.12 -24.88
N ALA A 40 -16.29 -23.94 -23.84
CA ALA A 40 -16.19 -23.42 -22.46
C ALA A 40 -15.08 -22.38 -22.47
N GLY A 41 -15.46 -21.11 -22.30
CA GLY A 41 -14.54 -20.02 -22.26
C GLY A 41 -13.48 -20.35 -21.21
N ALA A 42 -12.29 -20.68 -21.64
CA ALA A 42 -11.12 -20.64 -20.80
C ALA A 42 -11.09 -19.21 -20.25
N SER A 43 -11.43 -19.08 -18.97
CA SER A 43 -11.15 -17.85 -18.23
C SER A 43 -9.65 -17.62 -18.40
N ALA A 44 -9.29 -16.77 -19.33
CA ALA A 44 -7.94 -16.28 -19.45
C ALA A 44 -7.66 -15.60 -18.10
N GLN A 45 -7.06 -16.33 -17.19
CA GLN A 45 -6.36 -15.73 -16.06
C GLN A 45 -5.33 -14.84 -16.71
N THR A 46 -5.61 -13.56 -16.75
CA THR A 46 -4.64 -12.52 -17.08
C THR A 46 -3.62 -12.59 -15.93
N THR A 47 -2.64 -13.47 -16.06
CA THR A 47 -1.43 -13.41 -15.27
C THR A 47 -0.85 -12.04 -15.59
N SER A 48 -1.08 -11.07 -14.70
CA SER A 48 -0.43 -9.77 -14.77
C SER A 48 1.06 -10.04 -14.92
N ALA A 49 1.62 -9.64 -16.07
CA ALA A 49 3.03 -9.87 -16.34
C ALA A 49 3.83 -9.23 -15.21
N LYS A 50 4.71 -10.02 -14.57
CA LYS A 50 5.58 -9.50 -13.50
C LYS A 50 6.36 -8.31 -14.02
N ILE A 51 6.41 -7.25 -13.21
CA ILE A 51 7.26 -6.08 -13.48
C ILE A 51 8.72 -6.52 -13.36
N PRO A 52 9.56 -6.26 -14.38
CA PRO A 52 10.97 -6.61 -14.35
C PRO A 52 11.75 -5.93 -13.20
N PRO A 53 12.86 -6.53 -12.71
CA PRO A 53 13.62 -6.01 -11.59
C PRO A 53 14.08 -4.55 -11.76
N ASP A 54 14.55 -4.15 -12.95
CA ASP A 54 15.02 -2.78 -13.20
C ASP A 54 13.87 -1.75 -13.14
N GLN A 55 12.66 -2.14 -13.54
CA GLN A 55 11.48 -1.30 -13.41
C GLN A 55 11.03 -1.20 -11.96
N LEU A 56 11.12 -2.30 -11.19
CA LEU A 56 10.86 -2.26 -9.74
C LEU A 56 11.87 -1.39 -9.00
N ASP A 57 13.16 -1.49 -9.36
CA ASP A 57 14.21 -0.63 -8.81
C ASP A 57 13.85 0.85 -9.00
N SER A 58 13.41 1.20 -10.21
CA SER A 58 12.96 2.56 -10.51
C SER A 58 11.71 2.94 -9.71
N LEU A 59 10.71 2.06 -9.65
CA LEU A 59 9.44 2.31 -8.98
C LEU A 59 9.61 2.60 -7.48
N VAL A 60 10.49 1.84 -6.80
CA VAL A 60 10.74 2.02 -5.36
C VAL A 60 11.77 3.10 -5.05
N ALA A 61 12.52 3.58 -6.04
CA ALA A 61 13.61 4.54 -5.83
C ALA A 61 13.25 5.75 -4.97
N PRO A 62 12.04 6.36 -5.09
CA PRO A 62 11.67 7.52 -4.28
C PRO A 62 11.52 7.25 -2.79
N ILE A 63 11.32 6.00 -2.38
CA ILE A 63 10.99 5.61 -1.00
C ILE A 63 11.96 4.58 -0.40
N ALA A 64 12.86 3.99 -1.19
CA ALA A 64 13.72 2.88 -0.74
C ALA A 64 14.59 3.21 0.48
N LEU A 65 14.92 4.50 0.71
CA LEU A 65 15.70 4.94 1.87
C LEU A 65 14.86 5.35 3.07
N TYR A 66 13.55 5.19 3.01
CA TYR A 66 12.71 5.40 4.20
C TYR A 66 13.10 4.43 5.31
N PRO A 67 13.04 4.84 6.59
CA PRO A 67 13.13 3.92 7.73
C PRO A 67 12.14 2.78 7.57
N ASP A 68 12.52 1.56 7.98
CA ASP A 68 11.74 0.34 7.73
C ASP A 68 10.28 0.44 8.13
N PRO A 69 9.91 0.99 9.31
CA PRO A 69 8.52 1.14 9.69
C PRO A 69 7.74 2.06 8.74
N LEU A 70 8.35 3.18 8.34
CA LEU A 70 7.73 4.12 7.41
C LEU A 70 7.61 3.53 6.01
N LEU A 71 8.63 2.81 5.55
CA LEU A 71 8.61 2.13 4.25
C LEU A 71 7.45 1.12 4.17
N ALA A 72 7.34 0.25 5.17
CA ALA A 72 6.28 -0.75 5.23
C ALA A 72 4.89 -0.11 5.23
N GLN A 73 4.71 0.95 6.01
CA GLN A 73 3.48 1.72 6.07
C GLN A 73 3.15 2.41 4.76
N THR A 74 4.16 3.02 4.10
CA THR A 74 3.99 3.67 2.80
C THR A 74 3.60 2.68 1.71
N LEU A 75 4.22 1.50 1.69
CA LEU A 75 3.88 0.43 0.76
C LEU A 75 2.45 -0.10 0.99
N ALA A 76 2.05 -0.33 2.25
CA ALA A 76 0.69 -0.72 2.57
C ALA A 76 -0.33 0.36 2.17
N ALA A 77 -0.07 1.61 2.54
CA ALA A 77 -0.95 2.73 2.19
C ALA A 77 -1.09 2.94 0.68
N SER A 78 -0.06 2.66 -0.12
CA SER A 78 -0.11 2.81 -1.58
C SER A 78 -1.13 1.88 -2.24
N THR A 79 -1.58 0.83 -1.55
CA THR A 79 -2.65 -0.06 -2.02
C THR A 79 -4.06 0.56 -1.89
N TYR A 80 -4.18 1.72 -1.22
CA TYR A 80 -5.42 2.47 -1.01
C TYR A 80 -5.34 3.89 -1.61
N PRO A 81 -5.10 4.05 -2.91
CA PRO A 81 -4.81 5.37 -3.52
C PRO A 81 -5.95 6.37 -3.33
N LEU A 82 -7.21 5.91 -3.32
CA LEU A 82 -8.37 6.78 -3.08
C LEU A 82 -8.34 7.36 -1.65
N GLU A 83 -8.04 6.54 -0.65
CA GLU A 83 -7.98 6.97 0.74
C GLU A 83 -6.82 7.96 0.98
N ILE A 84 -5.70 7.81 0.27
CA ILE A 84 -4.59 8.79 0.30
C ILE A 84 -5.08 10.18 -0.15
N ILE A 85 -5.83 10.25 -1.25
CA ILE A 85 -6.42 11.51 -1.72
C ILE A 85 -7.41 12.09 -0.69
N GLN A 86 -8.25 11.23 -0.12
CA GLN A 86 -9.20 11.63 0.92
C GLN A 86 -8.48 12.17 2.15
N LEU A 87 -7.43 11.49 2.62
CA LEU A 87 -6.60 11.93 3.74
C LEU A 87 -5.95 13.28 3.45
N GLN A 88 -5.38 13.48 2.26
CA GLN A 88 -4.79 14.78 1.88
C GLN A 88 -5.82 15.90 1.98
N GLN A 89 -6.99 15.71 1.36
CA GLN A 89 -8.06 16.70 1.39
C GLN A 89 -8.58 16.98 2.81
N TRP A 90 -8.65 15.93 3.63
CA TRP A 90 -9.05 16.04 5.02
C TRP A 90 -8.03 16.82 5.86
N LEU A 91 -6.73 16.55 5.68
CA LEU A 91 -5.65 17.30 6.34
C LEU A 91 -5.65 18.78 5.94
N GLU A 92 -5.93 19.09 4.69
CA GLU A 92 -6.04 20.47 4.22
C GLU A 92 -7.18 21.24 4.89
N LYS A 93 -8.29 20.57 5.20
CA LYS A 93 -9.44 21.15 5.92
C LYS A 93 -9.19 21.24 7.42
N ASN A 94 -8.31 20.43 7.98
CA ASN A 94 -8.08 20.25 9.42
C ASN A 94 -6.66 20.67 9.86
N LYS A 95 -6.06 21.67 9.22
CA LYS A 95 -4.67 22.16 9.47
C LYS A 95 -4.39 22.61 10.91
N ASN A 96 -5.44 22.90 11.67
CA ASN A 96 -5.38 23.30 13.06
C ASN A 96 -5.24 22.11 14.03
N LEU A 97 -5.51 20.89 13.58
CA LEU A 97 -5.36 19.70 14.41
C LEU A 97 -3.90 19.24 14.43
N LYS A 98 -3.41 18.92 15.64
CA LYS A 98 -2.03 18.44 15.85
C LYS A 98 -2.01 17.34 16.93
N ASP A 99 -0.96 16.58 16.95
CA ASP A 99 -0.65 15.59 17.98
C ASP A 99 -1.85 14.67 18.30
N LYS A 100 -2.20 14.56 19.57
CA LYS A 100 -3.29 13.72 20.03
C LYS A 100 -4.65 14.10 19.41
N ALA A 101 -4.93 15.39 19.22
CA ALA A 101 -6.19 15.83 18.65
C ALA A 101 -6.33 15.38 17.17
N LEU A 102 -5.23 15.40 16.42
CA LEU A 102 -5.16 14.87 15.07
C LEU A 102 -5.40 13.35 15.08
N ALA A 103 -4.69 12.62 15.95
CA ALA A 103 -4.84 11.17 16.07
C ALA A 103 -6.28 10.75 16.42
N ASP A 104 -6.88 11.39 17.42
CA ASP A 104 -8.25 11.11 17.88
C ASP A 104 -9.30 11.44 16.79
N ALA A 105 -9.03 12.42 15.94
CA ALA A 105 -9.91 12.78 14.85
C ALA A 105 -9.80 11.79 13.68
N VAL A 106 -8.59 11.45 13.27
CA VAL A 106 -8.31 10.51 12.17
C VAL A 106 -8.78 9.10 12.50
N ALA A 107 -8.69 8.67 13.77
CA ALA A 107 -9.17 7.36 14.22
C ALA A 107 -10.69 7.16 14.05
N LYS A 108 -11.46 8.23 13.80
CA LYS A 108 -12.90 8.17 13.55
C LYS A 108 -13.25 8.00 12.07
N GLU A 109 -12.27 8.22 11.19
CA GLU A 109 -12.47 8.07 9.76
C GLU A 109 -12.40 6.58 9.38
N PRO A 110 -13.19 6.14 8.39
CA PRO A 110 -13.29 4.74 8.00
C PRO A 110 -12.12 4.30 7.07
N TRP A 111 -10.91 4.80 7.33
CA TRP A 111 -9.73 4.50 6.52
C TRP A 111 -8.95 3.31 7.06
N ASP A 112 -8.17 2.69 6.16
CA ASP A 112 -7.22 1.66 6.56
C ASP A 112 -6.23 2.19 7.63
N PRO A 113 -5.81 1.36 8.60
CA PRO A 113 -4.85 1.78 9.62
C PRO A 113 -3.53 2.34 9.06
N SER A 114 -3.08 1.87 7.89
CA SER A 114 -1.88 2.40 7.22
C SER A 114 -2.07 3.85 6.76
N ILE A 115 -3.29 4.20 6.32
CA ILE A 115 -3.66 5.56 5.93
C ILE A 115 -3.78 6.46 7.16
N GLN A 116 -4.50 5.98 8.20
CA GLN A 116 -4.63 6.74 9.45
C GLN A 116 -3.28 7.11 10.05
N ALA A 117 -2.35 6.16 10.05
CA ALA A 117 -1.01 6.39 10.59
C ALA A 117 -0.15 7.37 9.76
N LEU A 118 -0.41 7.53 8.45
CA LEU A 118 0.25 8.54 7.62
C LEU A 118 -0.20 9.97 7.92
N ALA A 119 -1.31 10.19 8.64
CA ALA A 119 -1.80 11.53 8.95
C ALA A 119 -0.80 12.38 9.74
N ALA A 120 0.08 11.75 10.53
CA ALA A 120 1.16 12.41 11.23
C ALA A 120 2.32 12.86 10.31
N LEU A 121 2.32 12.45 9.05
CA LEU A 121 3.39 12.66 8.08
C LEU A 121 2.85 13.36 6.81
N PRO A 122 2.41 14.61 6.90
CA PRO A 122 1.74 15.32 5.82
C PRO A 122 2.59 15.42 4.54
N ASP A 123 3.91 15.47 4.66
CA ASP A 123 4.82 15.50 3.51
C ASP A 123 4.82 14.18 2.72
N VAL A 124 4.69 13.05 3.41
CA VAL A 124 4.55 11.73 2.78
C VAL A 124 3.20 11.63 2.09
N VAL A 125 2.11 12.01 2.79
CA VAL A 125 0.75 12.05 2.21
C VAL A 125 0.71 12.91 0.96
N LYS A 126 1.29 14.12 1.02
CA LYS A 126 1.36 15.04 -0.11
C LYS A 126 2.11 14.45 -1.30
N ARG A 127 3.23 13.76 -1.06
CA ARG A 127 3.98 13.08 -2.13
C ARG A 127 3.13 12.00 -2.79
N LEU A 128 2.53 11.11 -2.00
CA LEU A 128 1.70 10.01 -2.50
C LEU A 128 0.46 10.53 -3.27
N ALA A 129 -0.18 11.56 -2.76
CA ALA A 129 -1.38 12.12 -3.37
C ALA A 129 -1.10 12.95 -4.63
N ASN A 130 -0.01 13.72 -4.67
CA ASN A 130 0.35 14.52 -5.84
C ASN A 130 0.76 13.63 -7.03
N ASP A 131 1.37 12.50 -6.76
CA ASP A 131 1.88 11.56 -7.77
C ASP A 131 1.07 10.26 -7.75
N ILE A 132 -0.26 10.38 -7.81
CA ILE A 132 -1.21 9.27 -7.59
C ILE A 132 -1.05 8.13 -8.60
N SER A 133 -0.62 8.39 -9.82
CA SER A 133 -0.34 7.35 -10.81
C SER A 133 0.81 6.46 -10.33
N TRP A 134 1.94 7.07 -9.96
CA TRP A 134 3.06 6.36 -9.38
C TRP A 134 2.68 5.60 -8.11
N THR A 135 1.90 6.22 -7.22
CA THR A 135 1.41 5.59 -5.99
C THR A 135 0.56 4.36 -6.28
N THR A 136 -0.31 4.44 -7.29
CA THR A 136 -1.14 3.31 -7.72
C THR A 136 -0.29 2.17 -8.30
N ASP A 137 0.70 2.49 -9.14
CA ASP A 137 1.62 1.51 -9.70
C ASP A 137 2.44 0.81 -8.60
N LEU A 138 2.89 1.58 -7.59
CA LEU A 138 3.60 1.06 -6.43
C LEU A 138 2.72 0.10 -5.61
N GLY A 139 1.47 0.47 -5.34
CA GLY A 139 0.51 -0.36 -4.61
C GLY A 139 0.17 -1.64 -5.38
N ASN A 140 -0.06 -1.55 -6.68
CA ASN A 140 -0.32 -2.70 -7.53
C ASN A 140 0.89 -3.67 -7.58
N ALA A 141 2.11 -3.13 -7.71
CA ALA A 141 3.33 -3.93 -7.66
C ALA A 141 3.48 -4.63 -6.31
N PHE A 142 3.20 -3.92 -5.20
CA PHE A 142 3.28 -4.47 -3.87
C PHE A 142 2.27 -5.59 -3.63
N LEU A 143 1.05 -5.47 -4.14
CA LEU A 143 0.03 -6.53 -4.05
C LEU A 143 0.39 -7.76 -4.91
N ALA A 144 0.92 -7.53 -6.12
CA ALA A 144 1.15 -8.60 -7.08
C ALA A 144 2.47 -9.36 -6.86
N GLN A 145 3.53 -8.69 -6.36
CA GLN A 145 4.89 -9.22 -6.31
C GLN A 145 5.70 -8.65 -5.15
N GLN A 146 5.16 -8.77 -3.96
CA GLN A 146 5.65 -8.18 -2.71
C GLN A 146 7.14 -8.50 -2.43
N THR A 147 7.55 -9.75 -2.58
CA THR A 147 8.96 -10.16 -2.37
C THR A 147 9.89 -9.45 -3.35
N ASP A 148 9.49 -9.36 -4.63
CA ASP A 148 10.33 -8.72 -5.66
C ASP A 148 10.45 -7.21 -5.40
N VAL A 149 9.38 -6.56 -4.88
CA VAL A 149 9.39 -5.15 -4.44
C VAL A 149 10.37 -4.95 -3.29
N MET A 150 10.35 -5.85 -2.29
CA MET A 150 11.27 -5.77 -1.15
C MET A 150 12.72 -6.04 -1.57
N ASP A 151 12.96 -6.96 -2.49
CA ASP A 151 14.28 -7.21 -3.07
C ASP A 151 14.78 -5.97 -3.85
N ALA A 152 13.88 -5.26 -4.56
CA ALA A 152 14.19 -4.00 -5.23
C ALA A 152 14.62 -2.91 -4.22
N VAL A 153 13.91 -2.78 -3.11
CA VAL A 153 14.30 -1.87 -2.01
C VAL A 153 15.72 -2.18 -1.53
N GLN A 154 16.06 -3.47 -1.32
CA GLN A 154 17.40 -3.86 -0.88
C GLN A 154 18.47 -3.55 -1.93
N ARG A 155 18.19 -3.78 -3.22
CA ARG A 155 19.11 -3.40 -4.30
C ARG A 155 19.37 -1.90 -4.32
N MET A 156 18.33 -1.09 -4.14
CA MET A 156 18.46 0.37 -4.12
C MET A 156 19.21 0.87 -2.88
N ARG A 157 18.95 0.29 -1.70
CA ARG A 157 19.71 0.58 -0.48
C ARG A 157 21.20 0.26 -0.66
N LYS A 158 21.49 -0.90 -1.25
CA LYS A 158 22.87 -1.27 -1.54
C LYS A 158 23.55 -0.30 -2.50
N LYS A 159 22.88 0.11 -3.58
CA LYS A 159 23.40 1.15 -4.51
C LYS A 159 23.71 2.45 -3.78
N ALA A 160 22.83 2.91 -2.87
CA ALA A 160 23.04 4.11 -2.08
C ALA A 160 24.19 3.95 -1.08
N GLN A 161 24.32 2.79 -0.44
CA GLN A 161 25.42 2.48 0.50
C GLN A 161 26.76 2.43 -0.20
N ASP A 162 26.84 1.75 -1.36
CA ASP A 162 28.06 1.62 -2.15
C ASP A 162 28.57 2.99 -2.66
N LYS A 163 27.66 3.96 -2.87
CA LYS A 163 27.99 5.35 -3.20
C LYS A 163 28.24 6.24 -1.99
N GLY A 164 28.15 5.71 -0.76
CA GLY A 164 28.33 6.47 0.47
C GLY A 164 27.17 7.40 0.83
N ASN A 165 26.02 7.29 0.13
CA ASN A 165 24.85 8.12 0.35
C ASN A 165 23.88 7.54 1.41
N LEU A 166 24.00 6.25 1.76
CA LEU A 166 23.25 5.62 2.84
C LEU A 166 24.21 5.21 3.97
N LYS A 167 24.17 5.94 5.07
CA LYS A 167 25.00 5.72 6.25
C LYS A 167 24.25 6.12 7.52
N THR A 168 24.75 5.66 8.66
CA THR A 168 24.27 6.11 9.98
C THR A 168 24.55 7.59 10.17
N THR A 169 23.54 8.32 10.65
CA THR A 169 23.57 9.76 10.97
C THR A 169 22.86 10.01 12.31
N GLU A 170 22.73 11.26 12.71
CA GLU A 170 21.92 11.62 13.88
C GLU A 170 20.41 11.36 13.70
N GLN A 171 19.95 11.21 12.45
CA GLN A 171 18.55 11.02 12.09
C GLN A 171 18.18 9.55 11.92
N GLN A 172 19.13 8.73 11.50
CA GLN A 172 18.90 7.31 11.17
C GLN A 172 20.09 6.42 11.52
N THR A 173 19.80 5.18 11.91
CA THR A 173 20.78 4.12 12.06
C THR A 173 20.68 3.17 10.87
N VAL A 174 21.80 2.89 10.22
CA VAL A 174 21.90 1.97 9.07
C VAL A 174 22.77 0.80 9.48
N GLU A 175 22.20 -0.39 9.45
CA GLU A 175 22.87 -1.64 9.82
C GLU A 175 22.69 -2.68 8.71
N THR A 176 23.71 -3.51 8.51
CA THR A 176 23.57 -4.71 7.67
C THR A 176 23.43 -5.93 8.56
N LYS A 177 22.30 -6.63 8.44
CA LYS A 177 22.00 -7.85 9.19
C LYS A 177 21.91 -9.05 8.26
N VAL A 178 22.25 -10.22 8.75
CA VAL A 178 22.03 -11.48 8.03
C VAL A 178 20.74 -12.11 8.57
N ILE A 179 19.73 -12.20 7.69
CA ILE A 179 18.44 -12.81 7.99
C ILE A 179 18.23 -13.92 6.97
N GLU A 180 18.03 -15.16 7.42
CA GLU A 180 17.83 -16.34 6.54
C GLU A 180 18.91 -16.47 5.45
N ASN A 181 20.16 -16.28 5.82
CA ASN A 181 21.32 -16.32 4.93
C ASN A 181 21.35 -15.21 3.84
N LYS A 182 20.47 -14.20 3.93
CA LYS A 182 20.50 -13.01 3.08
C LYS A 182 21.00 -11.82 3.86
N SER A 183 21.89 -11.04 3.23
CA SER A 183 22.33 -9.75 3.77
C SER A 183 21.26 -8.71 3.52
N VAL A 184 20.72 -8.13 4.60
CA VAL A 184 19.64 -7.14 4.57
C VAL A 184 20.13 -5.83 5.19
N ILE A 185 19.97 -4.74 4.46
CA ILE A 185 20.25 -3.40 4.95
C ILE A 185 19.00 -2.88 5.66
N VAL A 186 19.13 -2.65 6.96
CA VAL A 186 18.08 -2.18 7.85
C VAL A 186 18.28 -0.70 8.12
N VAL A 187 17.24 0.09 7.95
CA VAL A 187 17.23 1.53 8.23
C VAL A 187 16.24 1.78 9.36
N GLN A 188 16.72 2.29 10.48
CA GLN A 188 15.91 2.59 11.66
C GLN A 188 16.01 4.08 12.00
N GLN A 189 15.01 4.60 12.70
CA GLN A 189 15.08 5.96 13.26
C GLN A 189 16.11 5.97 14.40
N ALA A 190 16.93 7.03 14.48
CA ALA A 190 17.83 7.24 15.62
C ALA A 190 17.05 7.58 16.91
N ASN A 191 15.90 8.25 16.78
CA ASN A 191 14.99 8.53 17.87
C ASN A 191 13.64 7.84 17.65
N PRO A 192 13.17 6.93 18.51
CA PRO A 192 11.91 6.20 18.32
C PRO A 192 10.66 7.09 18.39
N GLN A 193 10.77 8.33 18.89
CA GLN A 193 9.64 9.27 18.97
C GLN A 193 9.53 10.22 17.77
N VAL A 194 10.54 10.21 16.90
CA VAL A 194 10.60 11.13 15.75
C VAL A 194 10.88 10.34 14.50
N ILE A 195 10.02 10.46 13.50
CA ILE A 195 10.29 9.94 12.18
C ILE A 195 10.93 11.04 11.34
N TYR A 196 12.16 10.80 10.93
CA TYR A 196 12.82 11.59 9.93
C TYR A 196 12.49 11.00 8.55
N VAL A 197 11.78 11.78 7.72
CA VAL A 197 11.41 11.37 6.37
C VAL A 197 12.51 11.81 5.40
N PRO A 198 13.27 10.87 4.81
CA PRO A 198 14.28 11.20 3.82
C PRO A 198 13.65 11.82 2.57
N SER A 199 14.25 12.89 2.07
CA SER A 199 13.89 13.53 0.81
C SER A 199 15.14 13.68 -0.03
N TYR A 200 15.13 13.14 -1.27
CA TYR A 200 16.30 13.05 -2.11
C TYR A 200 15.94 12.93 -3.58
N ASP A 201 16.90 13.26 -4.45
CA ASP A 201 16.85 12.97 -5.87
C ASP A 201 17.47 11.60 -6.13
N PRO A 202 16.72 10.63 -6.68
CA PRO A 202 17.24 9.30 -7.00
C PRO A 202 18.47 9.31 -7.91
N VAL A 203 18.58 10.24 -8.85
CA VAL A 203 19.75 10.35 -9.74
C VAL A 203 21.00 10.69 -8.93
N VAL A 204 20.89 11.59 -7.96
CA VAL A 204 21.99 11.98 -7.08
C VAL A 204 22.40 10.84 -6.17
N VAL A 205 21.41 10.14 -5.59
CA VAL A 205 21.65 9.10 -4.59
C VAL A 205 22.13 7.80 -5.19
N TYR A 206 21.46 7.33 -6.26
CA TYR A 206 21.73 6.02 -6.86
C TYR A 206 22.50 6.10 -8.18
N GLY A 207 22.57 7.30 -8.78
CA GLY A 207 23.11 7.52 -10.12
C GLY A 207 22.08 7.28 -11.23
N PRO A 208 22.53 7.31 -12.50
CA PRO A 208 21.63 7.14 -13.64
C PRO A 208 20.97 5.76 -13.60
N PRO A 209 19.65 5.69 -13.86
CA PRO A 209 18.91 4.43 -13.83
C PRO A 209 19.06 3.64 -15.13
N ILE A 210 18.86 2.31 -15.06
CA ILE A 210 18.69 1.44 -16.25
C ILE A 210 17.30 1.67 -16.85
N TYR A 211 16.28 1.78 -15.99
CA TYR A 211 14.91 2.15 -16.35
C TYR A 211 14.59 3.52 -15.75
N PRO A 212 14.01 4.49 -16.49
CA PRO A 212 13.79 5.86 -16.02
C PRO A 212 13.10 5.92 -14.66
N TYR A 213 13.58 6.78 -13.77
CA TYR A 213 12.90 7.02 -12.50
C TYR A 213 11.53 7.67 -12.74
N PRO A 214 10.56 7.46 -11.83
CA PRO A 214 9.23 8.07 -11.96
C PRO A 214 9.34 9.59 -12.16
N PRO A 215 8.57 10.19 -13.07
CA PRO A 215 8.57 11.63 -13.33
C PRO A 215 7.78 12.38 -12.25
N ILE A 216 8.16 12.19 -10.99
CA ILE A 216 7.56 12.83 -9.82
C ILE A 216 8.44 14.01 -9.35
N TYR A 217 7.88 14.88 -8.51
CA TYR A 217 8.65 15.97 -7.95
C TYR A 217 9.69 15.46 -6.95
N TYR A 218 10.96 15.72 -7.23
CA TYR A 218 12.07 15.52 -6.31
C TYR A 218 12.54 16.87 -5.78
N PRO A 219 12.61 17.06 -4.45
CA PRO A 219 13.08 18.34 -3.92
C PRO A 219 14.53 18.58 -4.34
N THR A 220 14.74 19.71 -5.02
CA THR A 220 16.07 20.18 -5.38
C THR A 220 16.60 21.09 -4.28
N GLY A 221 17.58 20.59 -3.52
CA GLY A 221 18.52 21.47 -2.83
C GLY A 221 18.12 22.10 -1.51
N TYR A 222 18.06 21.33 -0.44
CA TYR A 222 18.65 21.68 0.85
C TYR A 222 19.36 20.42 1.36
N TYR A 223 20.39 19.99 0.64
CA TYR A 223 21.25 18.93 1.16
C TYR A 223 22.10 19.51 2.28
N VAL A 224 22.02 18.90 3.46
CA VAL A 224 23.00 19.16 4.51
C VAL A 224 24.38 18.94 3.89
N ALA A 225 25.31 19.87 4.09
CA ALA A 225 26.61 19.85 3.44
C ALA A 225 27.26 18.46 3.53
N GLY A 226 27.50 17.83 2.38
CA GLY A 226 28.07 16.48 2.26
C GLY A 226 27.08 15.32 2.35
N MET A 227 25.77 15.56 2.33
CA MET A 227 24.73 14.50 2.26
C MET A 227 23.84 14.69 1.03
N ALA A 228 23.61 13.60 0.28
CA ALA A 228 22.63 13.57 -0.81
C ALA A 228 21.17 13.45 -0.31
N LEU A 229 20.95 13.55 1.02
CA LEU A 229 19.67 13.38 1.70
C LEU A 229 19.35 14.62 2.52
N SER A 230 18.11 15.08 2.46
CA SER A 230 17.51 15.99 3.43
C SER A 230 16.43 15.25 4.23
N PHE A 231 16.12 15.72 5.43
CA PHE A 231 15.15 15.06 6.29
C PHE A 231 14.03 16.02 6.68
N GLY A 232 12.79 15.64 6.36
CA GLY A 232 11.60 16.21 6.97
C GLY A 232 11.36 15.58 8.34
N ILE A 233 10.73 16.31 9.24
CA ILE A 233 10.44 15.85 10.60
C ILE A 233 8.94 15.56 10.71
N GLY A 234 8.59 14.31 11.04
CA GLY A 234 7.26 13.92 11.50
C GLY A 234 7.33 13.56 12.99
N VAL A 235 6.47 14.15 13.80
CA VAL A 235 6.38 13.77 15.23
C VAL A 235 5.41 12.63 15.35
N MET A 236 5.88 11.45 15.75
CA MET A 236 5.00 10.35 16.12
C MET A 236 4.67 10.42 17.60
N THR A 237 3.43 10.74 17.92
CA THR A 237 2.88 10.39 19.21
C THR A 237 2.54 8.90 19.22
N GLY A 238 2.70 8.22 20.38
CA GLY A 238 2.45 6.77 20.50
C GLY A 238 1.07 6.29 20.03
N ALA A 239 0.15 7.23 19.74
CA ALA A 239 -1.19 6.96 19.21
C ALA A 239 -1.18 6.46 17.75
N PHE A 240 -0.14 6.74 16.97
CA PHE A 240 0.01 6.29 15.59
C PHE A 240 0.83 4.98 15.45
N TRP A 241 1.34 4.45 16.58
CA TRP A 241 2.09 3.20 16.60
C TRP A 241 1.15 2.01 16.83
N ILE A 242 0.41 1.60 15.84
CA ILE A 242 -0.35 0.35 15.89
C ILE A 242 0.32 -0.65 14.94
N GLY A 243 1.08 -1.56 15.54
CA GLY A 243 1.61 -2.74 14.88
C GLY A 243 3.12 -2.71 14.62
N GLY A 244 3.82 -3.61 15.28
CA GLY A 244 5.23 -3.90 15.04
C GLY A 244 5.47 -4.51 13.66
N TRP A 245 5.45 -3.68 12.64
CA TRP A 245 5.84 -4.03 11.27
C TRP A 245 7.34 -3.79 11.13
N GLY A 246 8.13 -4.73 11.56
CA GLY A 246 9.56 -4.74 11.29
C GLY A 246 9.90 -5.90 10.35
N TRP A 247 11.03 -5.85 9.69
CA TRP A 247 11.56 -6.93 8.84
C TRP A 247 11.55 -8.30 9.53
N GLY A 248 11.63 -8.33 10.88
CA GLY A 248 11.52 -9.56 11.67
C GLY A 248 10.13 -10.21 11.65
N CYS A 249 9.08 -9.45 11.41
CA CYS A 249 7.72 -9.99 11.26
C CYS A 249 7.45 -10.52 9.84
N TRP A 250 8.17 -9.99 8.86
CA TRP A 250 8.04 -10.35 7.45
C TRP A 250 8.67 -11.71 7.11
N ALA A 251 9.82 -12.01 7.71
CA ALA A 251 10.48 -13.31 7.54
C ALA A 251 9.64 -14.48 8.07
N VAL A 252 8.77 -14.23 9.08
CA VAL A 252 7.91 -15.24 9.68
C VAL A 252 6.60 -15.41 8.91
N CYS A 253 6.06 -14.36 8.28
CA CYS A 253 4.79 -14.43 7.55
C CYS A 253 4.92 -14.97 6.12
N SER A 254 6.10 -14.93 5.49
CA SER A 254 6.33 -15.50 4.15
C SER A 254 6.62 -17.00 4.14
N GLY A 255 6.70 -17.64 5.30
CA GLY A 255 6.95 -19.09 5.48
C GLY A 255 5.70 -19.95 5.68
N LEU A 256 4.50 -19.40 5.55
CA LEU A 256 3.22 -20.12 5.68
C LEU A 256 2.40 -20.00 4.38
N VAL A 257 2.86 -20.68 3.33
CA VAL A 257 2.02 -21.25 2.27
C VAL A 257 2.67 -22.54 1.79
#